data_007498ceff3be4bb5dbc15ee97287275
#
_entry.id   007498ceff3be4bb5dbc15ee97287275
#
_cell.length_a   1.000
_cell.length_b   1.000
_cell.length_c   1.000
_cell.angle_alpha   90.00
_cell.angle_beta   90.00
_cell.angle_gamma   90.00
#
_symmetry.space_group_name_H-M   'P 1'
#
loop_
_entity.id
_entity.type
_entity.pdbx_description
1 polymer ?
#
loop_
_entity_poly.entity_id
_entity_poly.type
_entity_poly.pdbx_seq_one_letter_code
_entity_poly.pdbx_strand_id
1 'polypeptide(L)'
;MCLQGCSSDVSVHFYSLSTDLKADWSNSHPFQPEIEGYLKELAHKYSLFSNIVFGCEVVAASWDSTKHLYHIRIQDVLTGKQSTTTAEVLISALGILEIPKYPEIQGIPDFQGAIFHSARWSNTELRGKRVAVIGNGASA
;
A
#
# COMPACT_ATOMS: atom_id res chain seq x y z
N MET A 1 -3.10 4.53 -3.99
CA MET A 1 -3.31 4.63 -5.46
C MET A 1 -2.29 3.72 -6.12
N CYS A 2 -2.70 2.58 -6.66
CA CYS A 2 -1.76 1.67 -7.32
C CYS A 2 -1.37 2.21 -8.69
N LEU A 3 -0.09 2.07 -9.02
CA LEU A 3 0.47 2.42 -10.33
C LEU A 3 -0.22 1.64 -11.44
N GLN A 4 -0.79 2.32 -12.42
CA GLN A 4 -1.18 1.67 -13.67
C GLN A 4 0.06 1.02 -14.29
N GLY A 5 -0.03 -0.29 -14.56
CA GLY A 5 1.05 -1.05 -15.18
C GLY A 5 2.09 -1.63 -14.22
N CYS A 6 1.93 -1.50 -12.90
CA CYS A 6 2.81 -2.21 -11.98
C CYS A 6 2.51 -3.72 -11.98
N SER A 7 3.56 -4.52 -11.89
CA SER A 7 3.51 -5.97 -11.76
C SER A 7 4.25 -6.43 -10.51
N SER A 8 4.12 -7.69 -10.15
CA SER A 8 4.90 -8.27 -9.06
C SER A 8 6.38 -8.31 -9.43
N ASP A 9 7.25 -8.03 -8.49
CA ASP A 9 8.72 -8.10 -8.60
C ASP A 9 9.28 -9.52 -8.37
N VAL A 10 8.46 -10.40 -7.80
CA VAL A 10 8.73 -11.83 -7.63
C VAL A 10 7.62 -12.65 -8.29
N SER A 11 7.89 -13.93 -8.55
CA SER A 11 6.87 -14.82 -9.10
C SER A 11 5.62 -14.82 -8.23
N VAL A 12 4.47 -14.56 -8.85
CA VAL A 12 3.17 -14.44 -8.18
C VAL A 12 2.72 -15.72 -7.46
N HIS A 13 3.29 -16.85 -7.79
CA HIS A 13 3.03 -18.09 -7.07
C HIS A 13 3.37 -17.98 -5.57
N PHE A 14 4.31 -17.09 -5.21
CA PHE A 14 4.63 -16.78 -3.81
C PHE A 14 3.62 -15.84 -3.13
N TYR A 15 2.72 -15.21 -3.89
CA TYR A 15 1.64 -14.38 -3.34
C TYR A 15 0.37 -15.17 -3.03
N SER A 16 0.23 -16.38 -3.58
CA SER A 16 -0.90 -17.25 -3.25
C SER A 16 -0.80 -17.73 -1.81
N LEU A 17 -1.89 -17.63 -1.08
CA LEU A 17 -1.99 -18.20 0.26
C LEU A 17 -1.96 -19.73 0.16
N SER A 18 -1.29 -20.38 1.10
CA SER A 18 -1.19 -21.85 1.11
C SER A 18 -2.54 -22.55 1.22
N THR A 19 -3.53 -21.88 1.78
CA THR A 19 -4.91 -22.35 1.90
C THR A 19 -5.74 -22.13 0.64
N ASP A 20 -5.29 -21.27 -0.27
CA ASP A 20 -6.05 -20.80 -1.43
C ASP A 20 -5.12 -20.59 -2.63
N LEU A 21 -4.50 -21.65 -3.08
CA LEU A 21 -3.59 -21.59 -4.21
C LEU A 21 -4.34 -21.21 -5.50
N LYS A 22 -3.80 -20.20 -6.21
CA LYS A 22 -4.22 -19.85 -7.56
C LYS A 22 -3.19 -20.40 -8.55
N ALA A 23 -3.62 -21.33 -9.41
CA ALA A 23 -2.75 -21.98 -10.40
C ALA A 23 -2.83 -21.34 -11.79
N ASP A 24 -3.91 -20.63 -12.07
CA ASP A 24 -4.27 -20.07 -13.37
C ASP A 24 -3.87 -18.59 -13.55
N TRP A 25 -2.73 -18.20 -12.99
CA TRP A 25 -2.17 -16.88 -13.23
C TRP A 25 -1.83 -16.67 -14.71
N SER A 26 -2.12 -15.49 -15.26
CA SER A 26 -1.87 -15.17 -16.67
C SER A 26 -0.38 -15.27 -17.05
N ASN A 27 0.50 -14.98 -16.10
CA ASN A 27 1.94 -15.13 -16.22
C ASN A 27 2.62 -15.13 -14.83
N SER A 28 3.94 -15.34 -14.78
CA SER A 28 4.69 -15.39 -13.52
C SER A 28 4.76 -14.05 -12.78
N HIS A 29 4.58 -12.93 -13.47
CA HIS A 29 4.63 -11.57 -12.92
C HIS A 29 3.42 -10.77 -13.43
N PRO A 30 2.18 -11.12 -13.00
CA PRO A 30 0.97 -10.48 -13.48
C PRO A 30 0.89 -9.03 -13.01
N PHE A 31 0.08 -8.26 -13.72
CA PHE A 31 -0.20 -6.89 -13.35
C PHE A 31 -1.10 -6.79 -12.11
N GLN A 32 -1.01 -5.66 -11.44
CA GLN A 32 -1.74 -5.36 -10.21
C GLN A 32 -3.23 -5.74 -10.24
N PRO A 33 -4.02 -5.51 -11.30
CA PRO A 33 -5.45 -5.84 -11.28
C PRO A 33 -5.75 -7.33 -11.08
N GLU A 34 -4.88 -8.22 -11.58
CA GLU A 34 -5.07 -9.66 -11.39
C GLU A 34 -4.78 -10.08 -9.95
N ILE A 35 -3.72 -9.51 -9.35
CA ILE A 35 -3.39 -9.77 -7.93
C ILE A 35 -4.49 -9.22 -7.02
N GLU A 36 -4.99 -8.02 -7.31
CA GLU A 36 -6.11 -7.42 -6.59
C GLU A 36 -7.38 -8.27 -6.72
N GLY A 37 -7.65 -8.81 -7.93
CA GLY A 37 -8.77 -9.72 -8.17
C GLY A 37 -8.72 -10.94 -7.27
N TYR A 38 -7.57 -11.61 -7.21
CA TYR A 38 -7.35 -12.75 -6.32
C TYR A 38 -7.63 -12.40 -4.84
N LEU A 39 -7.10 -11.27 -4.35
CA LEU A 39 -7.34 -10.84 -2.97
C LEU A 39 -8.81 -10.51 -2.70
N LYS A 40 -9.51 -9.91 -3.67
CA LYS A 40 -10.96 -9.65 -3.56
C LYS A 40 -11.78 -10.95 -3.52
N GLU A 41 -11.42 -11.94 -4.34
CA GLU A 41 -12.05 -13.26 -4.31
C GLU A 41 -11.90 -13.93 -2.94
N LEU A 42 -10.71 -13.87 -2.34
CA LEU A 42 -10.48 -14.36 -0.98
C LEU A 42 -11.35 -13.61 0.04
N ALA A 43 -11.40 -12.28 -0.05
CA ALA A 43 -12.21 -11.47 0.85
C ALA A 43 -13.71 -11.82 0.76
N HIS A 44 -14.21 -12.11 -0.43
CA HIS A 44 -15.57 -12.62 -0.64
C HIS A 44 -15.75 -14.03 -0.09
N LYS A 45 -14.86 -14.96 -0.43
CA LYS A 45 -14.90 -16.35 0.01
C LYS A 45 -14.99 -16.48 1.54
N TYR A 46 -14.23 -15.67 2.25
CA TYR A 46 -14.16 -15.67 3.70
C TYR A 46 -15.07 -14.63 4.36
N SER A 47 -15.94 -13.97 3.60
CA SER A 47 -16.88 -12.94 4.10
C SER A 47 -16.20 -11.83 4.91
N LEU A 48 -14.98 -11.41 4.49
CA LEU A 48 -14.16 -10.46 5.26
C LEU A 48 -14.68 -9.03 5.19
N PHE A 49 -15.42 -8.65 4.15
CA PHE A 49 -15.87 -7.26 3.95
C PHE A 49 -16.72 -6.72 5.09
N SER A 50 -17.46 -7.59 5.80
CA SER A 50 -18.23 -7.19 6.98
C SER A 50 -17.37 -6.76 8.17
N ASN A 51 -16.08 -7.12 8.16
CA ASN A 51 -15.13 -6.84 9.24
C ASN A 51 -14.10 -5.78 8.85
N ILE A 52 -14.22 -5.17 7.66
CA ILE A 52 -13.31 -4.14 7.15
C ILE A 52 -14.01 -2.79 7.16
N VAL A 53 -13.36 -1.79 7.72
CA VAL A 53 -13.80 -0.40 7.63
C VAL A 53 -12.86 0.33 6.68
N PHE A 54 -13.39 0.68 5.50
CA PHE A 54 -12.66 1.41 4.48
C PHE A 54 -12.68 2.92 4.72
N GLY A 55 -11.75 3.64 4.07
CA GLY A 55 -11.68 5.10 4.16
C GLY A 55 -11.27 5.62 5.53
N CYS A 56 -10.66 4.79 6.36
CA CYS A 56 -10.24 5.13 7.71
C CYS A 56 -8.73 4.95 7.87
N GLU A 57 -8.12 5.89 8.56
CA GLU A 57 -6.71 5.86 8.93
C GLU A 57 -6.58 5.73 10.46
N VAL A 58 -5.71 4.82 10.91
CA VAL A 58 -5.33 4.76 12.33
C VAL A 58 -4.25 5.81 12.58
N VAL A 59 -4.61 6.90 13.25
CA VAL A 59 -3.71 8.04 13.49
C VAL A 59 -2.95 7.95 14.80
N ALA A 60 -3.42 7.13 15.74
CA ALA A 60 -2.69 6.86 16.98
C ALA A 60 -3.19 5.55 17.62
N ALA A 61 -2.30 4.87 18.32
CA ALA A 61 -2.62 3.77 19.20
C ALA A 61 -1.75 3.84 20.46
N SER A 62 -2.34 3.68 21.62
CA SER A 62 -1.66 3.68 22.91
C SER A 62 -2.11 2.50 23.76
N TRP A 63 -1.16 1.85 24.43
CA TRP A 63 -1.43 0.75 25.32
C TRP A 63 -1.82 1.25 26.73
N ASP A 64 -2.90 0.74 27.27
CA ASP A 64 -3.32 0.94 28.66
C ASP A 64 -2.99 -0.32 29.47
N SER A 65 -1.93 -0.25 30.26
CA SER A 65 -1.47 -1.38 31.09
C SER A 65 -2.40 -1.71 32.25
N THR A 66 -3.26 -0.79 32.66
CA THR A 66 -4.24 -1.01 33.72
C THR A 66 -5.44 -1.81 33.23
N LYS A 67 -5.88 -1.51 32.00
CA LYS A 67 -7.03 -2.16 31.38
C LYS A 67 -6.66 -3.29 30.43
N HIS A 68 -5.36 -3.48 30.16
CA HIS A 68 -4.82 -4.45 29.21
C HIS A 68 -5.43 -4.36 27.81
N LEU A 69 -5.54 -3.13 27.28
CA LEU A 69 -6.08 -2.90 25.94
C LEU A 69 -5.41 -1.68 25.25
N TYR A 70 -5.51 -1.65 23.93
CA TYR A 70 -5.14 -0.49 23.12
C TYR A 70 -6.31 0.48 23.04
N HIS A 71 -6.03 1.77 23.22
CA HIS A 71 -6.89 2.86 22.78
C HIS A 71 -6.45 3.28 21.39
N ILE A 72 -7.34 3.18 20.42
CA ILE A 72 -7.04 3.41 19.00
C ILE A 72 -7.85 4.60 18.53
N ARG A 73 -7.19 5.60 17.96
CA ARG A 73 -7.81 6.75 17.33
C ARG A 73 -7.80 6.58 15.83
N ILE A 74 -8.97 6.70 15.23
CA ILE A 74 -9.25 6.49 13.82
C ILE A 74 -9.74 7.81 13.23
N GLN A 75 -9.30 8.13 12.03
CA GLN A 75 -9.73 9.31 11.27
C GLN A 75 -10.36 8.86 9.94
N ASP A 76 -11.55 9.34 9.66
CA ASP A 76 -12.16 9.26 8.34
C ASP A 76 -11.34 10.09 7.35
N VAL A 77 -10.87 9.47 6.27
CA VAL A 77 -9.93 10.09 5.30
C VAL A 77 -10.59 11.21 4.49
N LEU A 78 -11.91 11.13 4.27
CA LEU A 78 -12.63 12.11 3.46
C LEU A 78 -13.07 13.33 4.29
N THR A 79 -13.58 13.08 5.48
CA THR A 79 -14.18 14.15 6.32
C THR A 79 -13.23 14.68 7.39
N GLY A 80 -12.13 13.97 7.67
CA GLY A 80 -11.22 14.29 8.78
C GLY A 80 -11.81 14.01 10.16
N LYS A 81 -13.05 13.51 10.26
CA LYS A 81 -13.71 13.22 11.53
C LYS A 81 -12.97 12.11 12.27
N GLN A 82 -12.68 12.36 13.55
CA GLN A 82 -12.03 11.37 14.40
C GLN A 82 -13.03 10.62 15.28
N SER A 83 -12.70 9.36 15.52
CA SER A 83 -13.40 8.47 16.46
C SER A 83 -12.36 7.63 17.23
N THR A 84 -12.80 6.98 18.30
CA THR A 84 -11.95 6.11 19.12
C THR A 84 -12.59 4.73 19.26
N THR A 85 -11.75 3.71 19.32
CA THR A 85 -12.15 2.33 19.64
C THR A 85 -11.09 1.70 20.52
N THR A 86 -11.35 0.51 21.00
CA THR A 86 -10.39 -0.25 21.82
C THR A 86 -10.22 -1.67 21.27
N ALA A 87 -9.05 -2.26 21.49
CA ALA A 87 -8.76 -3.64 21.14
C ALA A 87 -7.76 -4.24 22.12
N GLU A 88 -7.89 -5.51 22.43
CA GLU A 88 -6.94 -6.26 23.25
C GLU A 88 -5.66 -6.58 22.48
N VAL A 89 -5.77 -6.77 21.16
CA VAL A 89 -4.67 -7.06 20.25
C VAL A 89 -4.67 -6.07 19.08
N LEU A 90 -3.50 -5.52 18.79
CA LEU A 90 -3.27 -4.66 17.62
C LEU A 90 -2.23 -5.31 16.72
N ILE A 91 -2.62 -5.62 15.49
CA ILE A 91 -1.73 -6.17 14.46
C ILE A 91 -1.46 -5.10 13.42
N SER A 92 -0.19 -4.72 13.26
CA SER A 92 0.24 -3.82 12.18
C SER A 92 0.53 -4.63 10.92
N ALA A 93 -0.22 -4.36 9.86
CA ALA A 93 -0.05 -5.00 8.54
C ALA A 93 0.16 -3.96 7.43
N LEU A 94 0.82 -2.84 7.73
CA LEU A 94 1.00 -1.68 6.84
C LEU A 94 1.97 -1.95 5.67
N GLY A 95 2.82 -2.97 5.79
CA GLY A 95 3.94 -3.17 4.88
C GLY A 95 5.10 -2.18 5.14
N ILE A 96 6.21 -2.40 4.47
CA ILE A 96 7.46 -1.62 4.66
C ILE A 96 7.67 -0.55 3.59
N LEU A 97 6.88 -0.54 2.51
CA LEU A 97 7.07 0.31 1.33
C LEU A 97 6.07 1.46 1.23
N GLU A 98 5.25 1.70 2.27
CA GLU A 98 4.18 2.71 2.25
C GLU A 98 4.72 4.15 2.24
N ILE A 99 5.79 4.41 2.98
CA ILE A 99 6.35 5.76 3.11
C ILE A 99 7.49 5.96 2.11
N PRO A 100 7.35 6.88 1.13
CA PRO A 100 8.42 7.19 0.19
C PRO A 100 9.64 7.75 0.91
N LYS A 101 10.83 7.28 0.55
CA LYS A 101 12.09 7.88 0.98
C LYS A 101 12.75 8.57 -0.21
N TYR A 102 12.93 9.86 -0.10
CA TYR A 102 13.63 10.64 -1.11
C TYR A 102 15.13 10.66 -0.80
N PRO A 103 15.99 10.67 -1.82
CA PRO A 103 17.43 10.75 -1.62
C PRO A 103 17.86 12.14 -1.15
N GLU A 104 18.89 12.19 -0.30
CA GLU A 104 19.50 13.43 0.15
C GLU A 104 20.57 13.89 -0.87
N ILE A 105 20.10 14.43 -1.99
CA ILE A 105 20.98 14.93 -3.07
C ILE A 105 20.90 16.44 -3.10
N GLN A 106 22.08 17.10 -3.09
CA GLN A 106 22.16 18.55 -3.20
C GLN A 106 21.52 19.02 -4.53
N GLY A 107 20.72 20.08 -4.47
CA GLY A 107 20.07 20.69 -5.63
C GLY A 107 18.71 20.09 -5.99
N ILE A 108 18.26 19.02 -5.34
CA ILE A 108 16.89 18.51 -5.56
C ILE A 108 15.82 19.61 -5.37
N PRO A 109 15.87 20.45 -4.32
CA PRO A 109 14.89 21.52 -4.15
C PRO A 109 14.92 22.58 -5.26
N ASP A 110 16.03 22.71 -5.95
CA ASP A 110 16.23 23.71 -7.02
C ASP A 110 15.79 23.20 -8.40
N PHE A 111 15.49 21.92 -8.52
CA PHE A 111 15.07 21.32 -9.77
C PHE A 111 13.69 21.82 -10.19
N GLN A 112 13.60 22.42 -11.37
CA GLN A 112 12.37 23.04 -11.89
C GLN A 112 11.44 22.05 -12.62
N GLY A 113 11.84 20.80 -12.77
CA GLY A 113 11.04 19.76 -13.41
C GLY A 113 10.14 19.03 -12.39
N ALA A 114 9.36 18.08 -12.89
CA ALA A 114 8.56 17.22 -12.04
C ALA A 114 9.45 16.20 -11.30
N ILE A 115 9.28 16.09 -9.99
CA ILE A 115 9.89 15.06 -9.15
C ILE A 115 8.78 14.30 -8.45
N PHE A 116 8.80 12.98 -8.54
CA PHE A 116 7.86 12.13 -7.79
C PHE A 116 8.49 10.77 -7.49
N HIS A 117 7.99 10.12 -6.48
CA HIS A 117 8.40 8.78 -6.09
C HIS A 117 7.46 7.75 -6.71
N SER A 118 7.96 6.56 -7.07
CA SER A 118 7.14 5.48 -7.63
C SER A 118 5.96 5.06 -6.74
N ALA A 119 6.08 5.17 -5.41
CA ALA A 119 4.97 4.96 -4.48
C ALA A 119 3.94 6.11 -4.43
N ARG A 120 4.23 7.26 -5.05
CA ARG A 120 3.36 8.45 -5.16
C ARG A 120 3.40 8.95 -6.60
N TRP A 121 2.90 8.13 -7.51
CA TRP A 121 2.98 8.37 -8.93
C TRP A 121 2.28 9.66 -9.34
N SER A 122 2.90 10.37 -10.29
CA SER A 122 2.33 11.56 -10.93
C SER A 122 1.83 11.22 -12.33
N ASN A 123 0.72 11.84 -12.74
CA ASN A 123 0.21 11.75 -14.11
C ASN A 123 0.94 12.69 -15.08
N THR A 124 2.16 13.12 -14.75
CA THR A 124 2.99 13.96 -15.62
C THR A 124 3.28 13.22 -16.91
N GLU A 125 3.01 13.87 -18.05
CA GLU A 125 3.36 13.32 -19.38
C GLU A 125 4.88 13.30 -19.54
N LEU A 126 5.44 12.12 -19.72
CA LEU A 126 6.89 11.88 -19.82
C LEU A 126 7.36 11.70 -21.27
N ARG A 127 6.45 11.53 -22.23
CA ARG A 127 6.81 11.30 -23.63
C ARG A 127 7.60 12.50 -24.19
N GLY A 128 8.71 12.20 -24.81
CA GLY A 128 9.61 13.23 -25.40
C GLY A 128 10.41 14.04 -24.37
N LYS A 129 10.34 13.70 -23.09
CA LYS A 129 11.14 14.36 -22.04
C LYS A 129 12.39 13.56 -21.69
N ARG A 130 13.42 14.26 -21.23
CA ARG A 130 14.57 13.63 -20.59
C ARG A 130 14.17 13.30 -19.16
N VAL A 131 14.21 12.02 -18.81
CA VAL A 131 13.82 11.51 -17.51
C VAL A 131 15.05 10.91 -16.84
N ALA A 132 15.28 11.25 -15.58
CA ALA A 132 16.24 10.59 -14.71
C ALA A 132 15.50 9.70 -13.72
N VAL A 133 15.96 8.47 -13.57
CA VAL A 133 15.49 7.53 -12.54
C VAL A 133 16.60 7.39 -11.50
N ILE A 134 16.26 7.61 -10.22
CA ILE A 134 17.19 7.48 -9.10
C ILE A 134 16.81 6.23 -8.31
N GLY A 135 17.63 5.21 -8.42
CA GLY A 135 17.41 3.91 -7.82
C GLY A 135 17.73 2.78 -8.81
N ASN A 136 17.91 1.59 -8.29
CA ASN A 136 18.20 0.38 -9.05
C ASN A 136 17.47 -0.85 -8.51
N GLY A 137 16.43 -0.65 -7.74
CA GLY A 137 15.54 -1.70 -7.28
C GLY A 137 14.46 -2.05 -8.33
N ALA A 138 13.60 -3.02 -8.03
CA ALA A 138 12.53 -3.46 -8.92
C ALA A 138 11.50 -2.34 -9.26
N SER A 139 11.45 -1.26 -8.46
CA SER A 139 10.58 -0.11 -8.69
C SER A 139 11.23 1.03 -9.47
N ALA A 140 12.47 0.87 -9.96
CA ALA A 140 13.21 1.89 -10.70
C ALA A 140 12.99 1.83 -12.23
#